data_e63421a4c3b19df87c37e6f3d685dde1
#
_entry.id   e63421a4c3b19df87c37e6f3d685dde1
#
_cell.length_a   1.000
_cell.length_b   1.000
_cell.length_c   1.000
_cell.angle_alpha   90.00
_cell.angle_beta   90.00
_cell.angle_gamma   90.00
#
_symmetry.space_group_name_H-M   'P 1'
#
loop_
_entity.id
_entity.type
_entity.pdbx_description
1 polymer ?
#
loop_
_entity_poly.entity_id
_entity_poly.type
_entity_poly.pdbx_seq_one_letter_code
_entity_poly.pdbx_strand_id
1 'polypeptide(L)'
;MSLILVFLGGGMVQSEEMRVFFIGVCGTAMGNAAVLLKKMGHQVAGSDAGVYPPMSDVLSEAGIDLFEGFAEEEMRTWQPDRVVVGNAVSRGNPQVEYLLQTREIPFVSLPQLIGEDLIGSRLAVVIAGTHGKTTTTALCSFALAQAGKEPGYLIGGVPLDLPSGNELGGSATPLSLKAMSMTPLFLTNVANLFTTGPRYWS
;
A
#
# COMPACT_ATOMS: atom_id res chain seq x y z
N MET A 1 -14.93 8.53 -17.23
CA MET A 1 -15.79 7.43 -16.78
C MET A 1 -15.03 6.73 -15.65
N SER A 2 -15.55 6.76 -14.42
CA SER A 2 -14.92 6.06 -13.29
C SER A 2 -15.50 4.65 -13.22
N LEU A 3 -14.64 3.65 -13.12
CA LEU A 3 -15.03 2.25 -12.94
C LEU A 3 -14.90 1.89 -11.47
N ILE A 4 -15.95 1.34 -10.88
CA ILE A 4 -15.93 0.80 -9.52
C ILE A 4 -15.90 -0.72 -9.64
N LEU A 5 -14.81 -1.33 -9.19
CA LEU A 5 -14.70 -2.78 -9.09
C LEU A 5 -14.84 -3.21 -7.62
N VAL A 6 -15.69 -4.19 -7.39
CA VAL A 6 -15.93 -4.77 -6.04
C VAL A 6 -15.38 -6.19 -6.03
N PHE A 7 -14.51 -6.48 -5.06
CA PHE A 7 -13.93 -7.80 -4.87
C PHE A 7 -14.45 -8.42 -3.57
N LEU A 8 -14.78 -9.70 -3.62
CA LEU A 8 -15.21 -10.49 -2.46
C LEU A 8 -14.07 -11.42 -2.02
N GLY A 9 -13.54 -11.21 -0.84
CA GLY A 9 -12.53 -12.08 -0.23
C GLY A 9 -12.98 -12.61 1.13
N GLY A 10 -12.50 -13.76 1.57
CA GLY A 10 -12.92 -14.42 2.82
C GLY A 10 -11.75 -14.72 3.77
N GLY A 11 -11.83 -14.31 5.04
CA GLY A 11 -11.00 -14.71 6.19
C GLY A 11 -9.76 -13.85 6.48
N MET A 12 -9.53 -13.48 7.74
CA MET A 12 -8.29 -12.82 8.18
C MET A 12 -7.15 -13.84 8.30
N VAL A 13 -6.02 -13.56 7.64
CA VAL A 13 -4.75 -14.19 7.98
C VAL A 13 -4.10 -13.30 9.03
N GLN A 14 -3.89 -13.79 10.24
CA GLN A 14 -2.93 -13.17 11.16
C GLN A 14 -1.55 -13.36 10.53
N SER A 15 -1.01 -12.28 9.98
CA SER A 15 0.39 -12.28 9.53
C SER A 15 1.29 -12.19 10.75
N GLU A 16 2.33 -13.02 10.79
CA GLU A 16 3.43 -12.84 11.74
C GLU A 16 4.04 -11.43 11.58
N GLU A 17 4.59 -10.87 12.66
CA GLU A 17 5.29 -9.59 12.60
C GLU A 17 6.44 -9.71 11.59
N MET A 18 6.47 -8.83 10.60
CA MET A 18 7.51 -8.78 9.56
C MET A 18 8.22 -7.41 9.59
N ARG A 19 9.43 -7.40 9.10
CA ARG A 19 10.21 -6.20 8.84
C ARG A 19 10.07 -5.83 7.36
N VAL A 20 9.33 -4.77 7.07
CA VAL A 20 9.01 -4.35 5.69
C VAL A 20 9.68 -3.01 5.37
N PHE A 21 10.50 -3.01 4.33
CA PHE A 21 11.22 -1.82 3.88
C PHE A 21 10.62 -1.26 2.59
N PHE A 22 10.41 0.04 2.53
CA PHE A 22 9.81 0.73 1.38
C PHE A 22 10.86 1.54 0.63
N ILE A 23 11.04 1.31 -0.66
CA ILE A 23 11.87 2.14 -1.55
C ILE A 23 10.95 3.13 -2.26
N GLY A 24 11.13 4.44 -2.00
CA GLY A 24 10.26 5.51 -2.45
C GLY A 24 9.08 5.73 -1.50
N VAL A 25 9.33 5.71 -0.18
CA VAL A 25 8.30 5.72 0.87
C VAL A 25 7.54 7.04 0.98
N CYS A 26 8.13 8.17 0.60
CA CYS A 26 7.50 9.50 0.69
C CYS A 26 6.45 9.75 -0.40
N GLY A 27 6.30 8.85 -1.36
CA GLY A 27 5.15 8.87 -2.26
C GLY A 27 3.83 8.65 -1.49
N THR A 28 2.80 9.47 -1.75
CA THR A 28 1.56 9.49 -0.94
C THR A 28 0.92 8.10 -0.76
N ALA A 29 0.87 7.29 -1.82
CA ALA A 29 0.29 5.95 -1.72
C ALA A 29 1.20 4.96 -0.99
N MET A 30 2.52 5.09 -1.20
CA MET A 30 3.53 4.28 -0.51
C MET A 30 3.53 4.58 0.99
N GLY A 31 3.58 5.85 1.37
CA GLY A 31 3.57 6.28 2.76
C GLY A 31 2.30 5.86 3.49
N ASN A 32 1.13 6.05 2.89
CA ASN A 32 -0.13 5.60 3.49
C ASN A 32 -0.18 4.07 3.66
N ALA A 33 0.37 3.29 2.72
CA ALA A 33 0.46 1.84 2.86
C ALA A 33 1.47 1.44 3.96
N ALA A 34 2.59 2.15 4.06
CA ALA A 34 3.57 1.95 5.14
C ALA A 34 2.96 2.19 6.53
N VAL A 35 2.18 3.27 6.69
CA VAL A 35 1.43 3.55 7.92
C VAL A 35 0.42 2.45 8.24
N LEU A 36 -0.29 1.92 7.24
CA LEU A 36 -1.22 0.82 7.46
C LEU A 36 -0.51 -0.44 7.96
N LEU A 37 0.62 -0.83 7.36
CA LEU A 37 1.41 -1.98 7.83
C LEU A 37 1.92 -1.75 9.27
N LYS A 38 2.35 -0.54 9.59
CA LYS A 38 2.75 -0.18 10.96
C LYS A 38 1.60 -0.36 11.94
N LYS A 39 0.39 0.11 11.59
CA LYS A 39 -0.84 -0.08 12.39
C LYS A 39 -1.21 -1.57 12.53
N MET A 40 -0.84 -2.43 11.57
CA MET A 40 -1.04 -3.87 11.64
C MET A 40 -0.02 -4.59 12.54
N GLY A 41 0.97 -3.88 13.07
CA GLY A 41 1.97 -4.42 13.99
C GLY A 41 3.29 -4.82 13.34
N HIS A 42 3.49 -4.53 12.05
CA HIS A 42 4.77 -4.77 11.39
C HIS A 42 5.82 -3.71 11.76
N GLN A 43 7.11 -4.07 11.69
CA GLN A 43 8.19 -3.10 11.70
C GLN A 43 8.33 -2.53 10.30
N VAL A 44 8.34 -1.20 10.18
CA VAL A 44 8.37 -0.54 8.88
C VAL A 44 9.45 0.52 8.85
N ALA A 45 10.21 0.52 7.77
CA ALA A 45 11.16 1.56 7.44
C ALA A 45 11.09 1.87 5.94
N GLY A 46 11.75 2.94 5.51
CA GLY A 46 11.83 3.22 4.09
C GLY A 46 12.81 4.31 3.73
N SER A 47 13.17 4.35 2.47
CA SER A 47 14.06 5.33 1.85
C SER A 47 13.35 6.14 0.80
N ASP A 48 13.77 7.39 0.63
CA ASP A 48 13.33 8.26 -0.46
C ASP A 48 14.39 9.30 -0.78
N ALA A 49 14.44 9.77 -2.04
CA ALA A 49 15.30 10.88 -2.44
C ALA A 49 14.84 12.22 -1.85
N GLY A 50 13.57 12.33 -1.51
CA GLY A 50 12.93 13.55 -1.00
C GLY A 50 12.18 13.31 0.29
N VAL A 51 12.86 13.38 1.43
CA VAL A 51 12.27 13.26 2.77
C VAL A 51 11.86 14.65 3.27
N TYR A 52 10.66 15.10 2.90
CA TYR A 52 10.13 16.41 3.27
C TYR A 52 8.62 16.37 3.56
N PRO A 53 8.12 17.35 4.35
CA PRO A 53 6.68 17.46 4.65
C PRO A 53 5.79 17.58 3.39
N PRO A 54 4.54 17.10 3.46
CA PRO A 54 3.84 16.59 4.64
C PRO A 54 4.05 15.10 4.93
N MET A 55 4.56 14.30 3.97
CA MET A 55 4.62 12.85 4.13
C MET A 55 5.68 12.41 5.14
N SER A 56 6.82 13.09 5.21
CA SER A 56 7.84 12.80 6.22
C SER A 56 7.31 12.92 7.66
N ASP A 57 6.47 13.92 7.91
CA ASP A 57 5.88 14.13 9.23
C ASP A 57 4.92 12.99 9.58
N VAL A 58 4.04 12.62 8.65
CA VAL A 58 3.09 11.51 8.81
C VAL A 58 3.82 10.18 9.10
N LEU A 59 4.91 9.92 8.39
CA LEU A 59 5.70 8.70 8.57
C LEU A 59 6.44 8.69 9.91
N SER A 60 7.04 9.82 10.28
CA SER A 60 7.74 9.99 11.55
C SER A 60 6.80 9.88 12.75
N GLU A 61 5.61 10.51 12.70
CA GLU A 61 4.57 10.39 13.70
C GLU A 61 4.06 8.95 13.86
N ALA A 62 4.05 8.19 12.78
CA ALA A 62 3.71 6.76 12.80
C ALA A 62 4.86 5.87 13.35
N GLY A 63 6.03 6.43 13.65
CA GLY A 63 7.20 5.69 14.14
C GLY A 63 7.83 4.81 13.05
N ILE A 64 7.90 5.31 11.83
CA ILE A 64 8.55 4.68 10.68
C ILE A 64 9.94 5.29 10.51
N ASP A 65 10.97 4.46 10.45
CA ASP A 65 12.34 4.89 10.23
C ASP A 65 12.52 5.36 8.78
N LEU A 66 13.04 6.58 8.60
CA LEU A 66 13.23 7.21 7.31
C LEU A 66 14.70 7.39 7.00
N PHE A 67 15.10 6.98 5.80
CA PHE A 67 16.45 7.15 5.26
C PHE A 67 16.41 8.08 4.04
N GLU A 68 17.26 9.09 4.05
CA GLU A 68 17.37 10.01 2.91
C GLU A 68 18.37 9.45 1.89
N GLY A 69 17.94 9.36 0.64
CA GLY A 69 18.69 8.72 -0.43
C GLY A 69 18.34 7.24 -0.57
N PHE A 70 19.20 6.53 -1.32
CA PHE A 70 18.99 5.11 -1.64
C PHE A 70 20.27 4.30 -1.44
N ALA A 71 21.00 4.56 -0.34
CA ALA A 71 22.18 3.77 0.01
C ALA A 71 21.75 2.33 0.34
N GLU A 72 22.43 1.35 -0.30
CA GLU A 72 22.11 -0.06 -0.09
C GLU A 72 22.41 -0.53 1.33
N GLU A 73 23.46 0.04 1.96
CA GLU A 73 23.87 -0.30 3.32
C GLU A 73 22.80 -0.06 4.36
N GLU A 74 21.99 0.99 4.21
CA GLU A 74 20.90 1.31 5.14
C GLU A 74 19.86 0.20 5.14
N MET A 75 19.40 -0.20 3.96
CA MET A 75 18.46 -1.30 3.80
C MET A 75 19.04 -2.62 4.30
N ARG A 76 20.30 -2.94 3.95
CA ARG A 76 20.97 -4.17 4.40
C ARG A 76 21.15 -4.22 5.92
N THR A 77 21.55 -3.10 6.53
CA THR A 77 21.73 -3.01 7.99
C THR A 77 20.40 -3.13 8.71
N TRP A 78 19.34 -2.61 8.13
CA TRP A 78 18.00 -2.71 8.69
C TRP A 78 17.42 -4.13 8.60
N GLN A 79 17.96 -4.99 7.72
CA GLN A 79 17.60 -6.41 7.55
C GLN A 79 16.10 -6.65 7.36
N PRO A 80 15.50 -6.20 6.26
CA PRO A 80 14.09 -6.44 5.98
C PRO A 80 13.82 -7.89 5.60
N ASP A 81 12.66 -8.41 6.03
CA ASP A 81 12.12 -9.67 5.56
C ASP A 81 11.52 -9.52 4.16
N ARG A 82 11.07 -8.32 3.81
CA ARG A 82 10.43 -7.99 2.53
C ARG A 82 10.64 -6.53 2.15
N VAL A 83 10.80 -6.28 0.86
CA VAL A 83 10.96 -4.92 0.31
C VAL A 83 9.80 -4.58 -0.62
N VAL A 84 9.27 -3.37 -0.49
CA VAL A 84 8.25 -2.81 -1.37
C VAL A 84 8.87 -1.76 -2.27
N VAL A 85 8.80 -1.97 -3.58
CA VAL A 85 9.40 -1.06 -4.57
C VAL A 85 8.31 -0.13 -5.14
N GLY A 86 8.53 1.18 -5.01
CA GLY A 86 7.64 2.20 -5.55
C GLY A 86 7.69 2.30 -7.07
N ASN A 87 6.58 2.64 -7.70
CA ASN A 87 6.48 2.73 -9.16
C ASN A 87 7.34 3.86 -9.78
N ALA A 88 7.71 4.87 -8.99
CA ALA A 88 8.58 5.97 -9.44
C ALA A 88 10.07 5.59 -9.43
N VAL A 89 10.41 4.49 -8.78
CA VAL A 89 11.79 4.00 -8.68
C VAL A 89 12.15 3.27 -9.97
N SER A 90 13.26 3.67 -10.58
CA SER A 90 13.73 3.15 -11.87
C SER A 90 15.00 2.33 -11.74
N ARG A 91 15.42 1.68 -12.85
CA ARG A 91 16.72 1.03 -12.97
C ARG A 91 17.84 2.02 -12.67
N GLY A 92 18.93 1.52 -12.08
CA GLY A 92 20.05 2.34 -11.59
C GLY A 92 19.89 2.83 -10.16
N ASN A 93 18.76 2.58 -9.49
CA ASN A 93 18.62 2.81 -8.05
C ASN A 93 19.46 1.76 -7.30
N PRO A 94 20.41 2.15 -6.42
CA PRO A 94 21.34 1.21 -5.78
C PRO A 94 20.64 0.10 -4.99
N GLN A 95 19.58 0.42 -4.25
CA GLN A 95 18.82 -0.57 -3.48
C GLN A 95 18.09 -1.56 -4.39
N VAL A 96 17.51 -1.10 -5.51
CA VAL A 96 16.84 -1.99 -6.47
C VAL A 96 17.85 -2.86 -7.20
N GLU A 97 18.99 -2.31 -7.62
CA GLU A 97 20.04 -3.11 -8.27
C GLU A 97 20.61 -4.18 -7.32
N TYR A 98 20.77 -3.85 -6.03
CA TYR A 98 21.14 -4.83 -5.00
C TYR A 98 20.13 -5.99 -4.92
N LEU A 99 18.84 -5.68 -4.82
CA LEU A 99 17.77 -6.70 -4.76
C LEU A 99 17.77 -7.61 -6.00
N LEU A 100 17.98 -7.03 -7.19
CA LEU A 100 18.01 -7.78 -8.46
C LEU A 100 19.25 -8.67 -8.60
N GLN A 101 20.39 -8.22 -8.07
CA GLN A 101 21.65 -8.96 -8.14
C GLN A 101 21.69 -10.10 -7.14
N THR A 102 21.35 -9.84 -5.89
CA THR A 102 21.50 -10.84 -4.82
C THR A 102 20.33 -11.80 -4.75
N ARG A 103 19.09 -11.31 -4.97
CA ARG A 103 17.84 -12.07 -4.80
C ARG A 103 17.69 -12.70 -3.42
N GLU A 104 18.37 -12.17 -2.43
CA GLU A 104 18.35 -12.67 -1.05
C GLU A 104 17.08 -12.21 -0.31
N ILE A 105 16.59 -11.02 -0.65
CA ILE A 105 15.43 -10.42 0.00
C ILE A 105 14.27 -10.41 -0.98
N PRO A 106 13.13 -11.00 -0.63
CA PRO A 106 11.93 -10.95 -1.48
C PRO A 106 11.42 -9.51 -1.61
N PHE A 107 11.04 -9.13 -2.82
CA PHE A 107 10.50 -7.81 -3.06
C PHE A 107 9.23 -7.85 -3.90
N VAL A 108 8.36 -6.89 -3.67
CA VAL A 108 7.04 -6.78 -4.30
C VAL A 108 6.76 -5.35 -4.75
N SER A 109 5.79 -5.20 -5.64
CA SER A 109 5.24 -3.89 -5.96
C SER A 109 4.20 -3.47 -4.92
N LEU A 110 3.92 -2.15 -4.84
CA LEU A 110 2.85 -1.65 -3.98
C LEU A 110 1.47 -2.29 -4.27
N PRO A 111 1.02 -2.47 -5.52
CA PRO A 111 -0.24 -3.16 -5.79
C PRO A 111 -0.28 -4.60 -5.28
N GLN A 112 0.83 -5.32 -5.36
CA GLN A 112 0.94 -6.69 -4.85
C GLN A 112 0.84 -6.71 -3.32
N LEU A 113 1.59 -5.85 -2.63
CA LEU A 113 1.48 -5.68 -1.18
C LEU A 113 0.04 -5.38 -0.74
N ILE A 114 -0.61 -4.42 -1.41
CA ILE A 114 -1.99 -4.07 -1.12
C ILE A 114 -2.91 -5.29 -1.26
N GLY A 115 -2.75 -6.06 -2.32
CA GLY A 115 -3.56 -7.25 -2.56
C GLY A 115 -3.34 -8.34 -1.54
N GLU A 116 -2.09 -8.66 -1.24
CA GLU A 116 -1.73 -9.77 -0.35
C GLU A 116 -1.95 -9.43 1.13
N ASP A 117 -1.46 -8.28 1.58
CA ASP A 117 -1.36 -7.97 3.01
C ASP A 117 -2.47 -7.03 3.49
N LEU A 118 -2.86 -6.02 2.71
CA LEU A 118 -3.86 -5.05 3.15
C LEU A 118 -5.29 -5.45 2.83
N ILE A 119 -5.55 -6.00 1.64
CA ILE A 119 -6.87 -6.53 1.28
C ILE A 119 -7.00 -7.94 1.85
N GLY A 120 -6.04 -8.80 1.54
CA GLY A 120 -6.10 -10.21 1.92
C GLY A 120 -7.44 -10.82 1.48
N SER A 121 -8.22 -11.19 2.47
CA SER A 121 -9.53 -11.81 2.30
C SER A 121 -10.72 -10.86 2.51
N ARG A 122 -10.48 -9.56 2.68
CA ARG A 122 -11.56 -8.57 2.87
C ARG A 122 -12.28 -8.27 1.56
N LEU A 123 -13.51 -7.80 1.68
CA LEU A 123 -14.21 -7.18 0.55
C LEU A 123 -13.48 -5.90 0.13
N ALA A 124 -12.94 -5.88 -1.08
CA ALA A 124 -12.28 -4.69 -1.60
C ALA A 124 -13.18 -3.95 -2.60
N VAL A 125 -13.30 -2.63 -2.40
CA VAL A 125 -13.92 -1.72 -3.35
C VAL A 125 -12.81 -0.89 -4.00
N VAL A 126 -12.50 -1.17 -5.25
CA VAL A 126 -11.45 -0.48 -6.00
C VAL A 126 -12.07 0.59 -6.90
N ILE A 127 -11.63 1.83 -6.73
CA ILE A 127 -12.11 2.96 -7.53
C ILE A 127 -11.03 3.32 -8.55
N ALA A 128 -11.32 3.03 -9.80
CA ALA A 128 -10.44 3.27 -10.95
C ALA A 128 -11.01 4.37 -11.85
N GLY A 129 -10.15 5.09 -12.55
CA GLY A 129 -10.55 6.13 -13.50
C GLY A 129 -9.41 7.11 -13.78
N THR A 130 -9.56 7.95 -14.76
CA THR A 130 -8.59 9.00 -15.08
C THR A 130 -8.65 10.15 -14.08
N HIS A 131 -9.85 10.57 -13.68
CA HIS A 131 -10.10 11.67 -12.75
C HIS A 131 -11.08 11.27 -11.65
N GLY A 132 -11.11 12.01 -10.54
CA GLY A 132 -12.09 11.84 -9.46
C GLY A 132 -11.86 10.67 -8.50
N LYS A 133 -10.84 9.85 -8.70
CA LYS A 133 -10.56 8.69 -7.85
C LYS A 133 -10.47 9.03 -6.36
N THR A 134 -9.66 10.01 -6.02
CA THR A 134 -9.45 10.47 -4.62
C THR A 134 -10.76 10.90 -3.99
N THR A 135 -11.50 11.78 -4.67
CA THR A 135 -12.79 12.32 -4.21
C THR A 135 -13.83 11.22 -4.04
N THR A 136 -13.95 10.33 -5.04
CA THR A 136 -14.91 9.22 -4.98
C THR A 136 -14.57 8.25 -3.84
N THR A 137 -13.29 7.92 -3.64
CA THR A 137 -12.86 7.06 -2.53
C THR A 137 -13.17 7.71 -1.18
N ALA A 138 -12.87 9.01 -1.03
CA ALA A 138 -13.16 9.74 0.19
C ALA A 138 -14.67 9.78 0.49
N LEU A 139 -15.49 10.08 -0.51
CA LEU A 139 -16.96 10.10 -0.37
C LEU A 139 -17.51 8.71 -0.01
N CYS A 140 -17.06 7.64 -0.65
CA CYS A 140 -17.47 6.28 -0.32
C CYS A 140 -17.08 5.91 1.11
N SER A 141 -15.86 6.20 1.52
CA SER A 141 -15.38 5.94 2.88
C SER A 141 -16.17 6.73 3.91
N PHE A 142 -16.41 8.02 3.66
CA PHE A 142 -17.23 8.88 4.51
C PHE A 142 -18.68 8.36 4.62
N ALA A 143 -19.30 8.01 3.51
CA ALA A 143 -20.69 7.50 3.50
C ALA A 143 -20.81 6.19 4.29
N LEU A 144 -19.83 5.28 4.15
CA LEU A 144 -19.80 4.04 4.92
C LEU A 144 -19.62 4.31 6.42
N ALA A 145 -18.73 5.23 6.79
CA ALA A 145 -18.56 5.64 8.18
C ALA A 145 -19.83 6.24 8.77
N GLN A 146 -20.52 7.13 8.03
CA GLN A 146 -21.81 7.71 8.46
C GLN A 146 -22.93 6.66 8.58
N ALA A 147 -22.85 5.58 7.81
CA ALA A 147 -23.75 4.43 7.91
C ALA A 147 -23.42 3.48 9.08
N GLY A 148 -22.53 3.88 10.00
CA GLY A 148 -22.12 3.07 11.15
C GLY A 148 -21.24 1.87 10.78
N LYS A 149 -20.62 1.90 9.60
CA LYS A 149 -19.58 0.94 9.22
C LYS A 149 -18.23 1.50 9.58
N GLU A 150 -17.28 0.62 9.79
CA GLU A 150 -15.88 0.99 10.05
C GLU A 150 -15.03 0.69 8.81
N PRO A 151 -15.13 1.50 7.74
CA PRO A 151 -14.43 1.20 6.49
C PRO A 151 -12.92 1.35 6.67
N GLY A 152 -12.17 0.38 6.18
CA GLY A 152 -10.76 0.59 5.89
C GLY A 152 -10.61 1.31 4.55
N TYR A 153 -9.63 2.21 4.44
CA TYR A 153 -9.36 2.92 3.18
C TYR A 153 -7.89 3.27 3.00
N LEU A 154 -7.50 3.35 1.73
CA LEU A 154 -6.20 3.83 1.31
C LEU A 154 -6.41 4.88 0.20
N ILE A 155 -6.20 6.14 0.54
CA ILE A 155 -6.44 7.29 -0.33
C ILE A 155 -5.09 7.93 -0.69
N GLY A 156 -4.85 8.20 -1.96
CA GLY A 156 -3.61 8.85 -2.40
C GLY A 156 -3.65 10.38 -2.21
N GLY A 157 -3.99 10.83 -1.02
CA GLY A 157 -4.09 12.24 -0.61
C GLY A 157 -4.57 12.32 0.83
N VAL A 158 -4.62 13.53 1.38
CA VAL A 158 -5.22 13.80 2.69
C VAL A 158 -6.61 14.38 2.44
N PRO A 159 -7.70 13.61 2.67
CA PRO A 159 -9.05 14.14 2.51
C PRO A 159 -9.39 15.10 3.66
N LEU A 160 -10.17 16.14 3.37
CA LEU A 160 -10.57 17.13 4.38
C LEU A 160 -11.59 16.58 5.39
N ASP A 161 -12.42 15.62 4.95
CA ASP A 161 -13.55 15.08 5.70
C ASP A 161 -13.27 13.74 6.38
N LEU A 162 -12.03 13.27 6.32
CA LEU A 162 -11.56 12.05 6.99
C LEU A 162 -10.32 12.36 7.82
N PRO A 163 -10.10 11.64 8.93
CA PRO A 163 -8.99 11.93 9.84
C PRO A 163 -7.60 11.72 9.23
N SER A 164 -7.50 10.89 8.20
CA SER A 164 -6.23 10.58 7.53
C SER A 164 -6.45 10.07 6.10
N GLY A 165 -5.38 9.91 5.33
CA GLY A 165 -5.41 9.24 4.01
C GLY A 165 -5.46 7.72 4.08
N ASN A 166 -5.44 7.13 5.29
CA ASN A 166 -5.41 5.69 5.49
C ASN A 166 -6.12 5.27 6.78
N GLU A 167 -6.84 4.15 6.74
CA GLU A 167 -7.47 3.53 7.91
C GLU A 167 -7.60 2.02 7.70
N LEU A 168 -7.36 1.24 8.75
CA LEU A 168 -7.50 -0.22 8.68
C LEU A 168 -8.97 -0.67 8.66
N GLY A 169 -9.83 0.07 9.32
CA GLY A 169 -11.23 -0.32 9.51
C GLY A 169 -11.43 -1.57 10.35
N GLY A 170 -12.67 -1.95 10.54
CA GLY A 170 -13.04 -3.20 11.21
C GLY A 170 -12.74 -4.43 10.36
N SER A 171 -12.56 -5.58 11.02
CA SER A 171 -12.19 -6.84 10.34
C SER A 171 -13.24 -7.36 9.33
N ALA A 172 -14.49 -6.97 9.51
CA ALA A 172 -15.61 -7.40 8.66
C ALA A 172 -16.05 -6.32 7.65
N THR A 173 -15.34 -5.17 7.59
CA THR A 173 -15.73 -4.06 6.73
C THR A 173 -14.94 -4.01 5.44
N PRO A 174 -15.54 -3.51 4.33
CA PRO A 174 -14.83 -3.37 3.08
C PRO A 174 -13.69 -2.37 3.18
N LEU A 175 -12.55 -2.72 2.60
CA LEU A 175 -11.44 -1.79 2.39
C LEU A 175 -11.70 -1.01 1.10
N SER A 176 -11.90 0.30 1.21
CA SER A 176 -12.05 1.18 0.04
C SER A 176 -10.69 1.63 -0.45
N LEU A 177 -10.34 1.29 -1.68
CA LEU A 177 -9.03 1.59 -2.26
C LEU A 177 -9.14 2.61 -3.39
N LYS A 178 -8.21 3.55 -3.41
CA LYS A 178 -7.92 4.34 -4.59
C LYS A 178 -7.03 3.54 -5.54
N ALA A 179 -7.50 3.26 -6.75
CA ALA A 179 -6.61 2.81 -7.81
C ALA A 179 -5.66 3.96 -8.21
N MET A 180 -4.38 3.68 -8.25
CA MET A 180 -3.38 4.55 -8.85
C MET A 180 -3.59 4.59 -10.37
N SER A 181 -3.02 5.61 -11.04
CA SER A 181 -3.10 5.78 -12.50
C SER A 181 -3.00 4.45 -13.24
N MET A 182 -3.89 4.21 -14.21
CA MET A 182 -3.91 3.00 -15.04
C MET A 182 -2.64 2.90 -15.90
N THR A 183 -1.56 2.43 -15.32
CA THR A 183 -0.42 1.94 -16.10
C THR A 183 -0.69 0.48 -16.48
N PRO A 184 -0.18 -0.01 -17.62
CA PRO A 184 -0.27 -1.43 -18.00
C PRO A 184 0.18 -2.38 -16.88
N LEU A 185 1.15 -1.96 -16.06
CA LEU A 185 1.64 -2.71 -14.90
C LEU A 185 0.58 -2.91 -13.82
N PHE A 186 -0.28 -1.91 -13.60
CA PHE A 186 -1.38 -2.01 -12.64
C PHE A 186 -2.42 -3.03 -13.11
N LEU A 187 -2.77 -3.01 -14.41
CA LEU A 187 -3.72 -3.97 -14.98
C LEU A 187 -3.18 -5.40 -14.91
N THR A 188 -1.88 -5.60 -15.15
CA THR A 188 -1.22 -6.91 -15.02
C THR A 188 -1.22 -7.39 -13.57
N ASN A 189 -0.95 -6.52 -12.61
CA ASN A 189 -0.98 -6.88 -11.19
C ASN A 189 -2.40 -7.11 -10.67
N VAL A 190 -3.38 -6.34 -11.13
CA VAL A 190 -4.80 -6.62 -10.85
C VAL A 190 -5.23 -7.94 -11.49
N ALA A 191 -4.82 -8.23 -12.71
CA ALA A 191 -5.07 -9.52 -13.35
C ALA A 191 -4.41 -10.69 -12.59
N ASN A 192 -3.20 -10.50 -12.07
CA ASN A 192 -2.52 -11.51 -11.24
C ASN A 192 -3.22 -11.74 -9.90
N LEU A 193 -3.82 -10.72 -9.29
CA LEU A 193 -4.71 -10.86 -8.12
C LEU A 193 -5.89 -11.80 -8.42
N PHE A 194 -6.38 -11.83 -9.66
CA PHE A 194 -7.44 -12.76 -10.08
C PHE A 194 -6.93 -14.16 -10.40
N THR A 195 -5.66 -14.30 -10.81
CA THR A 195 -5.11 -15.58 -11.28
C THR A 195 -4.41 -16.38 -10.17
N THR A 196 -4.01 -15.74 -9.08
CA THR A 196 -3.32 -16.38 -7.94
C THR A 196 -4.20 -16.61 -6.72
N GLY A 197 -5.46 -16.20 -6.75
CA GLY A 197 -6.46 -16.57 -5.74
C GLY A 197 -6.74 -18.08 -5.76
N PRO A 198 -7.18 -18.69 -4.62
CA PRO A 198 -7.47 -20.12 -4.59
C PRO A 198 -8.48 -20.46 -5.69
N ARG A 199 -8.14 -21.44 -6.51
CA ARG A 199 -9.01 -21.95 -7.57
C ARG A 199 -10.24 -22.61 -6.96
N TYR A 200 -11.30 -21.87 -6.78
CA TYR A 200 -12.63 -22.38 -6.53
C TYR A 200 -13.54 -22.06 -7.71
N TRP A 201 -13.28 -22.69 -8.85
CA TRP A 201 -14.26 -22.92 -9.91
C TRP A 201 -14.04 -24.33 -10.42
N SER A 202 -14.73 -25.27 -9.85
CA SER A 202 -15.08 -26.56 -10.45
C SER A 202 -16.58 -26.78 -10.26
#